data_8450608498238351ae4432260943780d
#
_entry.id   8450608498238351ae4432260943780d
#
_cell.length_a   1.000
_cell.length_b   1.000
_cell.length_c   1.000
_cell.angle_alpha   90.00
_cell.angle_beta   90.00
_cell.angle_gamma   90.00
#
_symmetry.space_group_name_H-M   'P 1'
#
loop_
_entity.id
_entity.type
_entity.pdbx_description
1 polymer ?
#
loop_
_entity_poly.entity_id
_entity_poly.type
_entity_poly.pdbx_seq_one_letter_code
_entity_poly.pdbx_strand_id
1 'polypeptide(L)'
;RYLAQRYRDAEDELIREVATRAMRDFRLSSLLPDAPGGMGMTAAERRARNRVLAELASHRAAATRELQARALQIVSDLRAEDLANRLISVAATEGEAAAAASLRFAGLASVAPIPGTAAQAVAMVALSLESRLEVLNQRLTRYPQDAYQRIVAMYSPNTLLGVTTSRVQQAAAVQRFLSEGITGFVDKANRRWTVGAYAEMAGRTTVNRAFNDAGIWRMGQSSIHLVTVVRGLDSCRKCADWAGNILSTDGTPAGPRTLPHATRDQAVTVQVAGTVEEARAAGWGHPNCRCRLVAYSPGLTVPQDDTTYDEDAEKERADQRALEREIRAAKRREASAMTDTDRRKAAQDVRAAQADMRDFIGRTGRNRQSYREQLGFADGRGPLSLRLAGVSRAVTGSPT
;
A
#
# COMPACT_ATOMS: atom_id res chain seq x y z
N ARG A 1 -8.09 2.74 4.95
CA ARG A 1 -7.28 1.68 5.60
C ARG A 1 -7.61 0.30 5.02
N TYR A 2 -8.89 -0.07 4.94
CA TYR A 2 -9.33 -1.39 4.47
C TYR A 2 -8.79 -1.76 3.09
N LEU A 3 -8.96 -0.91 2.07
CA LEU A 3 -8.40 -1.14 0.72
C LEU A 3 -6.90 -1.49 0.75
N ALA A 4 -6.11 -0.67 1.45
CA ALA A 4 -4.67 -0.89 1.53
C ALA A 4 -4.33 -2.22 2.23
N GLN A 5 -5.10 -2.61 3.22
CA GLN A 5 -4.91 -3.89 3.92
C GLN A 5 -5.22 -5.06 2.99
N ARG A 6 -6.33 -5.03 2.25
CA ARG A 6 -6.69 -6.09 1.29
C ARG A 6 -5.60 -6.33 0.24
N TYR A 7 -5.01 -5.24 -0.30
CA TYR A 7 -3.91 -5.37 -1.26
C TYR A 7 -2.59 -5.83 -0.63
N ARG A 8 -2.31 -5.48 0.64
CA ARG A 8 -1.16 -6.03 1.37
C ARG A 8 -1.33 -7.51 1.66
N ASP A 9 -2.53 -7.92 2.07
CA ASP A 9 -2.83 -9.32 2.37
C ASP A 9 -2.69 -10.18 1.11
N ALA A 10 -3.19 -9.71 -0.03
CA ALA A 10 -3.01 -10.36 -1.32
C ALA A 10 -1.52 -10.46 -1.71
N GLU A 11 -0.74 -9.38 -1.53
CA GLU A 11 0.70 -9.36 -1.76
C GLU A 11 1.43 -10.38 -0.90
N ASP A 12 1.19 -10.37 0.41
CA ASP A 12 1.86 -11.25 1.36
C ASP A 12 1.49 -12.72 1.14
N GLU A 13 0.24 -13.01 0.77
CA GLU A 13 -0.22 -14.36 0.43
C GLU A 13 0.50 -14.91 -0.81
N LEU A 14 0.55 -14.14 -1.89
CA LEU A 14 1.21 -14.57 -3.12
C LEU A 14 2.71 -14.79 -2.93
N ILE A 15 3.37 -13.94 -2.13
CA ILE A 15 4.78 -14.14 -1.77
C ILE A 15 4.96 -15.46 -1.01
N ARG A 16 4.08 -15.76 -0.05
CA ARG A 16 4.10 -17.03 0.69
C ARG A 16 3.90 -18.24 -0.21
N GLU A 17 2.93 -18.17 -1.13
CA GLU A 17 2.66 -19.26 -2.08
C GLU A 17 3.86 -19.54 -2.98
N VAL A 18 4.53 -18.49 -3.48
CA VAL A 18 5.76 -18.62 -4.25
C VAL A 18 6.88 -19.21 -3.40
N ALA A 19 7.09 -18.72 -2.17
CA ALA A 19 8.11 -19.19 -1.26
C ALA A 19 7.95 -20.71 -0.95
N THR A 20 6.71 -21.14 -0.66
CA THR A 20 6.40 -22.54 -0.34
C THR A 20 6.79 -23.49 -1.49
N ARG A 21 6.46 -23.13 -2.74
CA ARG A 21 6.78 -23.95 -3.91
C ARG A 21 8.26 -23.90 -4.27
N ALA A 22 8.89 -22.73 -4.13
CA ALA A 22 10.32 -22.57 -4.31
C ALA A 22 11.13 -23.40 -3.31
N MET A 23 10.68 -23.47 -2.05
CA MET A 23 11.32 -24.33 -1.03
C MET A 23 11.24 -25.82 -1.39
N ARG A 24 10.09 -26.29 -1.92
CA ARG A 24 9.97 -27.68 -2.37
C ARG A 24 10.85 -27.95 -3.57
N ASP A 25 10.88 -27.06 -4.56
CA ASP A 25 11.76 -27.18 -5.72
C ASP A 25 13.25 -27.24 -5.30
N PHE A 26 13.65 -26.35 -4.39
CA PHE A 26 15.02 -26.32 -3.85
C PHE A 26 15.39 -27.64 -3.14
N ARG A 27 14.49 -28.24 -2.36
CA ARG A 27 14.69 -29.55 -1.73
C ARG A 27 14.84 -30.67 -2.76
N LEU A 28 13.94 -30.72 -3.75
CA LEU A 28 14.04 -31.71 -4.84
C LEU A 28 15.34 -31.53 -5.61
N SER A 29 15.73 -30.31 -5.94
CA SER A 29 17.00 -30.00 -6.60
C SER A 29 18.21 -30.47 -5.76
N SER A 30 18.10 -30.48 -4.44
CA SER A 30 19.15 -30.92 -3.54
C SER A 30 19.38 -32.43 -3.52
N LEU A 31 18.45 -33.21 -4.05
CA LEU A 31 18.60 -34.66 -4.19
C LEU A 31 19.34 -35.04 -5.46
N LEU A 32 19.62 -34.07 -6.36
CA LEU A 32 20.43 -34.34 -7.55
C LEU A 32 21.91 -34.50 -7.14
N PRO A 33 22.59 -35.53 -7.64
CA PRO A 33 24.01 -35.72 -7.38
C PRO A 33 24.86 -34.58 -7.96
N ASP A 34 25.94 -34.22 -7.28
CA ASP A 34 26.85 -33.12 -7.64
C ASP A 34 27.74 -33.43 -8.86
N ALA A 35 27.49 -34.53 -9.59
CA ALA A 35 28.29 -34.95 -10.74
C ALA A 35 27.91 -34.19 -12.03
N PRO A 36 28.85 -33.46 -12.66
CA PRO A 36 28.59 -32.76 -13.91
C PRO A 36 28.21 -33.73 -15.02
N GLY A 37 27.10 -33.51 -15.70
CA GLY A 37 26.71 -34.23 -16.91
C GLY A 37 26.48 -35.73 -16.77
N GLY A 38 26.58 -36.30 -15.55
CA GLY A 38 26.42 -37.74 -15.31
C GLY A 38 27.60 -38.60 -15.77
N MET A 39 28.78 -38.02 -16.04
CA MET A 39 30.02 -38.76 -16.30
C MET A 39 30.46 -39.57 -15.06
N GLY A 40 30.75 -40.85 -15.24
CA GLY A 40 31.15 -41.76 -14.15
C GLY A 40 30.02 -42.37 -13.32
N MET A 41 28.74 -42.03 -13.60
CA MET A 41 27.60 -42.59 -12.87
C MET A 41 27.29 -44.03 -13.28
N THR A 42 26.94 -44.87 -12.30
CA THR A 42 26.37 -46.19 -12.53
C THR A 42 24.99 -46.12 -13.16
N ALA A 43 24.50 -47.22 -13.72
CA ALA A 43 23.14 -47.30 -14.28
C ALA A 43 22.05 -47.06 -13.19
N ALA A 44 22.33 -47.43 -11.95
CA ALA A 44 21.41 -47.21 -10.81
C ALA A 44 21.32 -45.71 -10.43
N GLU A 45 22.46 -45.03 -10.35
CA GLU A 45 22.57 -43.60 -10.09
C GLU A 45 21.89 -42.74 -11.19
N ARG A 46 22.11 -43.11 -12.48
CA ARG A 46 21.41 -42.48 -13.60
C ARG A 46 19.89 -42.64 -13.50
N ARG A 47 19.39 -43.83 -13.13
CA ARG A 47 17.95 -44.04 -12.90
C ARG A 47 17.42 -43.20 -11.73
N ALA A 48 18.16 -43.14 -10.64
CA ALA A 48 17.80 -42.30 -9.48
C ALA A 48 17.74 -40.81 -9.85
N ARG A 49 18.77 -40.30 -10.54
CA ARG A 49 18.79 -38.94 -11.06
C ARG A 49 17.60 -38.61 -11.97
N ASN A 50 17.31 -39.52 -12.93
CA ASN A 50 16.19 -39.30 -13.85
C ASN A 50 14.84 -39.30 -13.14
N ARG A 51 14.66 -40.08 -12.09
CA ARG A 51 13.44 -40.01 -11.24
C ARG A 51 13.30 -38.63 -10.57
N VAL A 52 14.38 -38.12 -9.97
CA VAL A 52 14.39 -36.80 -9.34
C VAL A 52 14.12 -35.70 -10.38
N LEU A 53 14.70 -35.76 -11.57
CA LEU A 53 14.44 -34.79 -12.64
C LEU A 53 12.98 -34.82 -13.12
N ALA A 54 12.38 -36.02 -13.23
CA ALA A 54 10.97 -36.16 -13.59
C ALA A 54 10.05 -35.60 -12.51
N GLU A 55 10.34 -35.86 -11.23
CA GLU A 55 9.60 -35.31 -10.11
C GLU A 55 9.70 -33.77 -10.07
N LEU A 56 10.91 -33.25 -10.30
CA LEU A 56 11.17 -31.83 -10.35
C LEU A 56 10.40 -31.15 -11.50
N ALA A 57 10.39 -31.74 -12.68
CA ALA A 57 9.63 -31.24 -13.83
C ALA A 57 8.12 -31.26 -13.55
N SER A 58 7.60 -32.34 -12.98
CA SER A 58 6.19 -32.46 -12.57
C SER A 58 5.83 -31.40 -11.52
N HIS A 59 6.67 -31.24 -10.49
CA HIS A 59 6.47 -30.21 -9.47
C HIS A 59 6.43 -28.80 -10.06
N ARG A 60 7.37 -28.45 -10.95
CA ARG A 60 7.42 -27.13 -11.59
C ARG A 60 6.18 -26.83 -12.43
N ALA A 61 5.71 -27.80 -13.20
CA ALA A 61 4.50 -27.70 -14.00
C ALA A 61 3.25 -27.50 -13.10
N ALA A 62 3.13 -28.27 -12.01
CA ALA A 62 2.06 -28.12 -11.05
C ALA A 62 2.12 -26.78 -10.33
N ALA A 63 3.28 -26.39 -9.82
CA ALA A 63 3.49 -25.12 -9.11
C ALA A 63 3.08 -23.91 -9.96
N THR A 64 3.44 -23.89 -11.24
CA THR A 64 3.07 -22.81 -12.17
C THR A 64 1.56 -22.69 -12.31
N ARG A 65 0.84 -23.80 -12.53
CA ARG A 65 -0.63 -23.82 -12.66
C ARG A 65 -1.32 -23.38 -11.37
N GLU A 66 -0.88 -23.91 -10.24
CA GLU A 66 -1.48 -23.59 -8.92
C GLU A 66 -1.26 -22.14 -8.53
N LEU A 67 -0.07 -21.60 -8.76
CA LEU A 67 0.24 -20.20 -8.51
C LEU A 67 -0.62 -19.27 -9.36
N GLN A 68 -0.81 -19.61 -10.63
CA GLN A 68 -1.67 -18.83 -11.52
C GLN A 68 -3.14 -18.90 -11.08
N ALA A 69 -3.64 -20.09 -10.75
CA ALA A 69 -5.01 -20.27 -10.26
C ALA A 69 -5.24 -19.49 -8.96
N ARG A 70 -4.29 -19.53 -8.01
CA ARG A 70 -4.39 -18.79 -6.77
C ARG A 70 -4.38 -17.28 -6.99
N ALA A 71 -3.53 -16.77 -7.86
CA ALA A 71 -3.48 -15.35 -8.21
C ALA A 71 -4.80 -14.87 -8.85
N LEU A 72 -5.35 -15.64 -9.77
CA LEU A 72 -6.64 -15.34 -10.40
C LEU A 72 -7.78 -15.32 -9.36
N GLN A 73 -7.79 -16.29 -8.42
CA GLN A 73 -8.79 -16.32 -7.35
C GLN A 73 -8.70 -15.07 -6.46
N ILE A 74 -7.50 -14.73 -5.98
CA ILE A 74 -7.29 -13.54 -5.14
C ILE A 74 -7.73 -12.26 -5.86
N VAL A 75 -7.40 -12.11 -7.14
CA VAL A 75 -7.79 -10.94 -7.93
C VAL A 75 -9.29 -10.92 -8.18
N SER A 76 -9.92 -12.08 -8.42
CA SER A 76 -11.38 -12.19 -8.52
C SER A 76 -12.08 -11.73 -7.24
N ASP A 77 -11.58 -12.16 -6.08
CA ASP A 77 -12.12 -11.77 -4.78
C ASP A 77 -11.98 -10.26 -4.55
N LEU A 78 -10.81 -9.66 -4.88
CA LEU A 78 -10.58 -8.22 -4.79
C LEU A 78 -11.54 -7.41 -5.68
N ARG A 79 -11.83 -7.90 -6.90
CA ARG A 79 -12.78 -7.25 -7.82
C ARG A 79 -14.22 -7.38 -7.31
N ALA A 80 -14.61 -8.55 -6.80
CA ALA A 80 -15.95 -8.79 -6.28
C ALA A 80 -16.31 -7.91 -5.08
N GLU A 81 -15.33 -7.42 -4.32
CA GLU A 81 -15.54 -6.52 -3.19
C GLU A 81 -15.97 -5.10 -3.59
N ASP A 82 -15.82 -4.72 -4.85
CA ASP A 82 -16.17 -3.38 -5.40
C ASP A 82 -15.65 -2.22 -4.53
N LEU A 83 -14.40 -2.34 -4.10
CA LEU A 83 -13.80 -1.45 -3.09
C LEU A 83 -13.72 0.00 -3.54
N ALA A 84 -13.56 0.26 -4.85
CA ALA A 84 -13.48 1.62 -5.38
C ALA A 84 -14.81 2.37 -5.18
N ASN A 85 -15.91 1.81 -5.67
CA ASN A 85 -17.23 2.42 -5.57
C ASN A 85 -17.66 2.59 -4.11
N ARG A 86 -17.51 1.56 -3.28
CA ARG A 86 -17.89 1.62 -1.86
C ARG A 86 -17.14 2.70 -1.10
N LEU A 87 -15.81 2.80 -1.27
CA LEU A 87 -15.00 3.78 -0.56
C LEU A 87 -15.27 5.21 -1.02
N ILE A 88 -15.47 5.42 -2.32
CA ILE A 88 -15.72 6.74 -2.86
C ILE A 88 -17.12 7.23 -2.51
N SER A 89 -18.13 6.35 -2.54
CA SER A 89 -19.49 6.70 -2.11
C SER A 89 -19.53 7.11 -0.64
N VAL A 90 -18.90 6.35 0.26
CA VAL A 90 -18.81 6.72 1.68
C VAL A 90 -18.08 8.05 1.85
N ALA A 91 -16.96 8.27 1.15
CA ALA A 91 -16.22 9.53 1.27
C ALA A 91 -17.02 10.74 0.78
N ALA A 92 -17.78 10.59 -0.30
CA ALA A 92 -18.64 11.65 -0.81
C ALA A 92 -19.78 11.97 0.18
N THR A 93 -20.46 10.94 0.70
CA THR A 93 -21.51 11.11 1.71
C THR A 93 -20.99 11.80 2.97
N GLU A 94 -19.82 11.41 3.46
CA GLU A 94 -19.16 12.07 4.61
C GLU A 94 -18.79 13.53 4.30
N GLY A 95 -18.31 13.80 3.08
CA GLY A 95 -17.99 15.16 2.63
C GLY A 95 -19.21 16.08 2.59
N GLU A 96 -20.31 15.59 2.02
CA GLU A 96 -21.59 16.31 2.01
C GLU A 96 -22.13 16.55 3.43
N ALA A 97 -22.07 15.53 4.29
CA ALA A 97 -22.51 15.64 5.68
C ALA A 97 -21.67 16.65 6.48
N ALA A 98 -20.35 16.64 6.27
CA ALA A 98 -19.44 17.59 6.91
C ALA A 98 -19.71 19.04 6.46
N ALA A 99 -19.95 19.24 5.15
CA ALA A 99 -20.34 20.54 4.62
C ALA A 99 -21.69 21.02 5.20
N ALA A 100 -22.70 20.16 5.21
CA ALA A 100 -24.01 20.48 5.79
C ALA A 100 -23.92 20.79 7.30
N ALA A 101 -23.07 20.10 8.04
CA ALA A 101 -22.82 20.40 9.45
C ALA A 101 -22.13 21.77 9.63
N SER A 102 -21.15 22.09 8.79
CA SER A 102 -20.46 23.38 8.78
C SER A 102 -21.43 24.54 8.49
N LEU A 103 -22.33 24.37 7.51
CA LEU A 103 -23.35 25.36 7.18
C LEU A 103 -24.33 25.59 8.35
N ARG A 104 -24.79 24.51 8.98
CA ARG A 104 -25.66 24.61 10.16
C ARG A 104 -24.98 25.28 11.34
N PHE A 105 -23.73 24.99 11.60
CA PHE A 105 -22.94 25.62 12.64
C PHE A 105 -22.78 27.14 12.40
N ALA A 106 -22.66 27.55 11.13
CA ALA A 106 -22.64 28.96 10.74
C ALA A 106 -24.03 29.63 10.73
N GLY A 107 -25.09 28.94 11.16
CA GLY A 107 -26.46 29.47 11.14
C GLY A 107 -27.07 29.63 9.75
N LEU A 108 -26.46 29.02 8.74
CA LEU A 108 -26.90 29.06 7.35
C LEU A 108 -27.83 27.90 7.04
N ALA A 109 -28.92 28.17 6.33
CA ALA A 109 -29.85 27.13 5.90
C ALA A 109 -29.20 26.19 4.92
N SER A 110 -29.20 24.90 5.23
CA SER A 110 -28.72 23.87 4.31
C SER A 110 -29.85 23.46 3.36
N VAL A 111 -29.71 23.77 2.09
CA VAL A 111 -30.64 23.31 1.04
C VAL A 111 -30.57 21.79 0.90
N ALA A 112 -31.70 21.12 0.66
CA ALA A 112 -31.72 19.68 0.39
C ALA A 112 -30.94 19.37 -0.86
N PRO A 113 -30.12 18.25 -0.89
CA PRO A 113 -29.36 17.89 -2.07
C PRO A 113 -30.27 17.66 -3.27
N ILE A 114 -29.83 18.13 -4.45
CA ILE A 114 -30.51 17.79 -5.72
C ILE A 114 -30.04 16.39 -6.11
N PRO A 115 -30.89 15.37 -6.20
CA PRO A 115 -30.49 14.04 -6.61
C PRO A 115 -29.87 14.03 -8.01
N GLY A 116 -28.74 13.32 -8.20
CA GLY A 116 -28.20 12.97 -9.51
C GLY A 116 -26.90 13.67 -9.93
N THR A 117 -26.68 14.96 -9.61
CA THR A 117 -25.47 15.68 -10.08
C THR A 117 -24.19 15.27 -9.34
N ALA A 118 -24.25 15.00 -8.03
CA ALA A 118 -23.12 14.47 -7.30
C ALA A 118 -22.79 13.03 -7.71
N ALA A 119 -23.80 12.23 -8.08
CA ALA A 119 -23.62 10.83 -8.45
C ALA A 119 -22.70 10.65 -9.65
N GLN A 120 -22.76 11.50 -10.68
CA GLN A 120 -21.86 11.40 -11.84
C GLN A 120 -20.40 11.74 -11.48
N ALA A 121 -20.17 12.81 -10.72
CA ALA A 121 -18.84 13.18 -10.26
C ALA A 121 -18.23 12.07 -9.37
N VAL A 122 -19.02 11.52 -8.45
CA VAL A 122 -18.64 10.40 -7.59
C VAL A 122 -18.29 9.16 -8.42
N ALA A 123 -19.11 8.81 -9.41
CA ALA A 123 -18.85 7.69 -10.31
C ALA A 123 -17.55 7.86 -11.10
N MET A 124 -17.26 9.04 -11.65
CA MET A 124 -16.01 9.31 -12.36
C MET A 124 -14.78 9.18 -11.47
N VAL A 125 -14.86 9.62 -10.22
CA VAL A 125 -13.78 9.46 -9.24
C VAL A 125 -13.59 7.98 -8.87
N ALA A 126 -14.67 7.22 -8.73
CA ALA A 126 -14.62 5.78 -8.46
C ALA A 126 -13.98 5.02 -9.63
N LEU A 127 -14.39 5.29 -10.88
CA LEU A 127 -13.78 4.72 -12.08
C LEU A 127 -12.29 5.03 -12.19
N SER A 128 -11.86 6.24 -11.82
CA SER A 128 -10.43 6.59 -11.79
C SER A 128 -9.64 5.77 -10.77
N LEU A 129 -10.23 5.48 -9.60
CA LEU A 129 -9.61 4.60 -8.61
C LEU A 129 -9.58 3.16 -9.12
N GLU A 130 -10.69 2.66 -9.66
CA GLU A 130 -10.80 1.30 -10.20
C GLU A 130 -9.77 1.03 -11.29
N SER A 131 -9.60 1.95 -12.24
CA SER A 131 -8.57 1.85 -13.29
C SER A 131 -7.15 1.71 -12.71
N ARG A 132 -6.84 2.43 -11.65
CA ARG A 132 -5.54 2.32 -10.95
C ARG A 132 -5.38 0.99 -10.22
N LEU A 133 -6.45 0.49 -9.60
CA LEU A 133 -6.47 -0.80 -8.92
C LEU A 133 -6.34 -1.95 -9.93
N GLU A 134 -6.90 -1.81 -11.13
CA GLU A 134 -6.79 -2.81 -12.18
C GLU A 134 -5.32 -3.02 -12.63
N VAL A 135 -4.52 -1.97 -12.71
CA VAL A 135 -3.07 -2.10 -12.95
C VAL A 135 -2.39 -2.94 -11.87
N LEU A 136 -2.81 -2.78 -10.60
CA LEU A 136 -2.29 -3.61 -9.50
C LEU A 136 -2.77 -5.06 -9.61
N ASN A 137 -4.03 -5.28 -9.97
CA ASN A 137 -4.61 -6.60 -10.18
C ASN A 137 -3.85 -7.38 -11.25
N GLN A 138 -3.50 -6.73 -12.37
CA GLN A 138 -2.67 -7.33 -13.41
C GLN A 138 -1.27 -7.71 -12.90
N ARG A 139 -0.67 -6.88 -12.04
CA ARG A 139 0.63 -7.19 -11.41
C ARG A 139 0.52 -8.38 -10.46
N LEU A 140 -0.52 -8.42 -9.62
CA LEU A 140 -0.78 -9.56 -8.73
C LEU A 140 -0.98 -10.87 -9.51
N THR A 141 -1.69 -10.81 -10.63
CA THR A 141 -1.93 -11.99 -11.48
C THR A 141 -0.65 -12.56 -12.08
N ARG A 142 0.27 -11.70 -12.54
CA ARG A 142 1.50 -12.14 -13.25
C ARG A 142 2.64 -12.49 -12.30
N TYR A 143 2.75 -11.80 -11.18
CA TYR A 143 3.89 -11.90 -10.28
C TYR A 143 4.23 -13.33 -9.83
N PRO A 144 3.29 -14.18 -9.39
CA PRO A 144 3.67 -15.47 -8.81
C PRO A 144 4.40 -16.38 -9.80
N GLN A 145 3.95 -16.38 -11.06
CA GLN A 145 4.59 -17.14 -12.12
C GLN A 145 5.98 -16.60 -12.44
N ASP A 146 6.08 -15.29 -12.68
CA ASP A 146 7.34 -14.64 -13.01
C ASP A 146 8.37 -14.80 -11.87
N ALA A 147 7.92 -14.62 -10.62
CA ALA A 147 8.76 -14.78 -9.44
C ALA A 147 9.25 -16.22 -9.27
N TYR A 148 8.36 -17.19 -9.41
CA TYR A 148 8.73 -18.61 -9.30
C TYR A 148 9.73 -19.03 -10.37
N GLN A 149 9.49 -18.65 -11.62
CA GLN A 149 10.43 -18.93 -12.73
C GLN A 149 11.79 -18.30 -12.49
N ARG A 150 11.80 -17.03 -12.03
CA ARG A 150 13.04 -16.32 -11.71
C ARG A 150 13.81 -16.99 -10.57
N ILE A 151 13.12 -17.42 -9.52
CA ILE A 151 13.73 -18.15 -8.41
C ILE A 151 14.32 -19.46 -8.89
N VAL A 152 13.58 -20.24 -9.67
CA VAL A 152 14.09 -21.50 -10.26
C VAL A 152 15.32 -21.23 -11.12
N ALA A 153 15.34 -20.16 -11.91
CA ALA A 153 16.49 -19.78 -12.73
C ALA A 153 17.72 -19.37 -11.90
N MET A 154 17.57 -18.90 -10.67
CA MET A 154 18.70 -18.52 -9.82
C MET A 154 19.57 -19.71 -9.37
N TYR A 155 18.99 -20.91 -9.27
CA TYR A 155 19.73 -22.09 -8.79
C TYR A 155 19.78 -23.28 -9.77
N SER A 156 18.92 -23.34 -10.76
CA SER A 156 18.90 -24.47 -11.75
C SER A 156 20.17 -24.61 -12.57
N PRO A 157 20.80 -23.56 -13.13
CA PRO A 157 22.01 -23.69 -13.92
C PRO A 157 23.19 -24.32 -13.15
N ASN A 158 23.32 -23.93 -11.88
CA ASN A 158 24.43 -24.39 -11.04
C ASN A 158 24.31 -25.87 -10.69
N THR A 159 23.07 -26.37 -10.55
CA THR A 159 22.81 -27.81 -10.34
C THR A 159 23.09 -28.64 -11.57
N LEU A 160 22.85 -28.08 -12.77
CA LEU A 160 23.09 -28.80 -14.03
C LEU A 160 24.56 -28.80 -14.47
N LEU A 161 25.30 -27.72 -14.15
CA LEU A 161 26.68 -27.52 -14.57
C LEU A 161 27.72 -28.00 -13.54
N GLY A 162 27.30 -28.47 -12.36
CA GLY A 162 28.19 -28.89 -11.28
C GLY A 162 29.00 -27.72 -10.66
N VAL A 163 28.67 -26.50 -10.94
CA VAL A 163 29.32 -25.32 -10.34
C VAL A 163 28.69 -25.09 -8.98
N THR A 164 29.41 -25.40 -7.91
CA THR A 164 29.00 -25.24 -6.52
C THR A 164 28.98 -23.77 -6.10
N THR A 165 27.97 -23.01 -6.54
CA THR A 165 27.59 -21.82 -5.78
C THR A 165 26.95 -22.33 -4.48
N SER A 166 27.45 -21.86 -3.34
CA SER A 166 26.96 -22.32 -2.04
C SER A 166 25.43 -22.27 -2.00
N ARG A 167 24.76 -23.37 -1.65
CA ARG A 167 23.29 -23.45 -1.46
C ARG A 167 22.78 -22.39 -0.49
N VAL A 168 23.62 -22.03 0.48
CA VAL A 168 23.35 -20.95 1.44
C VAL A 168 23.22 -19.61 0.72
N GLN A 169 24.09 -19.32 -0.24
CA GLN A 169 24.01 -18.08 -1.02
C GLN A 169 22.77 -18.05 -1.92
N GLN A 170 22.40 -19.18 -2.52
CA GLN A 170 21.18 -19.30 -3.32
C GLN A 170 19.93 -19.10 -2.47
N ALA A 171 19.84 -19.73 -1.30
CA ALA A 171 18.75 -19.55 -0.35
C ALA A 171 18.62 -18.08 0.12
N ALA A 172 19.74 -17.45 0.44
CA ALA A 172 19.80 -16.05 0.84
C ALA A 172 19.33 -15.10 -0.29
N ALA A 173 19.72 -15.40 -1.55
CA ALA A 173 19.28 -14.61 -2.71
C ALA A 173 17.76 -14.72 -2.93
N VAL A 174 17.18 -15.91 -2.82
CA VAL A 174 15.73 -16.13 -2.91
C VAL A 174 15.00 -15.41 -1.79
N GLN A 175 15.47 -15.54 -0.56
CA GLN A 175 14.90 -14.86 0.61
C GLN A 175 14.92 -13.34 0.42
N ARG A 176 16.04 -12.78 -0.04
CA ARG A 176 16.17 -11.35 -0.34
C ARG A 176 15.16 -10.92 -1.41
N PHE A 177 15.08 -11.66 -2.52
CA PHE A 177 14.15 -11.38 -3.60
C PHE A 177 12.69 -11.34 -3.11
N LEU A 178 12.28 -12.34 -2.33
CA LEU A 178 10.90 -12.41 -1.79
C LEU A 178 10.61 -11.31 -0.76
N SER A 179 11.62 -10.83 -0.04
CA SER A 179 11.46 -9.76 0.95
C SER A 179 11.17 -8.38 0.36
N GLU A 180 11.51 -8.15 -0.92
CA GLU A 180 11.31 -6.87 -1.60
C GLU A 180 9.81 -6.56 -1.85
N GLY A 181 8.95 -7.57 -1.81
CA GLY A 181 7.53 -7.44 -2.11
C GLY A 181 7.24 -7.38 -3.62
N ILE A 182 5.96 -7.25 -3.95
CA ILE A 182 5.51 -7.15 -5.34
C ILE A 182 5.58 -5.69 -5.79
N THR A 183 6.41 -5.39 -6.79
CA THR A 183 6.45 -4.04 -7.38
C THR A 183 5.16 -3.79 -8.17
N GLY A 184 4.29 -2.91 -7.63
CA GLY A 184 3.05 -2.51 -8.27
C GLY A 184 3.24 -1.37 -9.28
N PHE A 185 4.15 -0.44 -8.98
CA PHE A 185 4.36 0.76 -9.79
C PHE A 185 5.79 1.31 -9.62
N VAL A 186 6.31 1.91 -10.68
CA VAL A 186 7.56 2.69 -10.66
C VAL A 186 7.20 4.12 -11.06
N ASP A 187 7.51 5.08 -10.21
CA ASP A 187 7.17 6.48 -10.47
C ASP A 187 8.21 7.19 -11.37
N LYS A 188 7.92 8.43 -11.76
CA LYS A 188 8.82 9.23 -12.61
C LYS A 188 10.20 9.49 -12.00
N ALA A 189 10.33 9.39 -10.68
CA ALA A 189 11.60 9.49 -9.96
C ALA A 189 12.29 8.12 -9.77
N ASN A 190 11.87 7.09 -10.54
CA ASN A 190 12.35 5.72 -10.47
C ASN A 190 12.19 5.04 -9.10
N ARG A 191 11.25 5.51 -8.27
CA ARG A 191 10.95 4.86 -6.98
C ARG A 191 9.99 3.72 -7.17
N ARG A 192 10.36 2.55 -6.63
CA ARG A 192 9.54 1.33 -6.69
C ARG A 192 8.50 1.35 -5.57
N TRP A 193 7.25 1.26 -5.93
CA TRP A 193 6.12 1.15 -5.00
C TRP A 193 5.64 -0.29 -4.94
N THR A 194 5.52 -0.86 -3.74
CA THR A 194 4.85 -2.15 -3.61
C THR A 194 3.35 -2.01 -3.86
N VAL A 195 2.69 -3.11 -4.20
CA VAL A 195 1.24 -3.15 -4.48
C VAL A 195 0.45 -2.53 -3.33
N GLY A 196 0.71 -2.97 -2.10
CA GLY A 196 0.00 -2.45 -0.92
C GLY A 196 0.28 -0.97 -0.64
N ALA A 197 1.52 -0.49 -0.87
CA ALA A 197 1.86 0.92 -0.70
C ALA A 197 1.19 1.82 -1.75
N TYR A 198 1.15 1.35 -3.00
CA TYR A 198 0.48 2.09 -4.07
C TYR A 198 -1.05 2.13 -3.86
N ALA A 199 -1.68 1.01 -3.49
CA ALA A 199 -3.10 0.96 -3.18
C ALA A 199 -3.46 1.92 -2.02
N GLU A 200 -2.60 2.01 -0.99
CA GLU A 200 -2.79 2.96 0.12
C GLU A 200 -2.73 4.41 -0.37
N MET A 201 -1.74 4.74 -1.18
CA MET A 201 -1.58 6.10 -1.73
C MET A 201 -2.75 6.45 -2.65
N ALA A 202 -3.10 5.58 -3.60
CA ALA A 202 -4.19 5.80 -4.54
C ALA A 202 -5.53 5.95 -3.82
N GLY A 203 -5.86 5.02 -2.92
CA GLY A 203 -7.10 5.06 -2.15
C GLY A 203 -7.20 6.32 -1.28
N ARG A 204 -6.15 6.67 -0.54
CA ARG A 204 -6.15 7.88 0.30
C ARG A 204 -6.35 9.15 -0.52
N THR A 205 -5.62 9.29 -1.61
CA THR A 205 -5.68 10.46 -2.48
C THR A 205 -7.09 10.63 -3.07
N THR A 206 -7.65 9.54 -3.58
CA THR A 206 -8.96 9.56 -4.24
C THR A 206 -10.09 9.78 -3.24
N VAL A 207 -10.05 9.12 -2.07
CA VAL A 207 -11.00 9.34 -0.97
C VAL A 207 -10.97 10.79 -0.47
N ASN A 208 -9.77 11.36 -0.28
CA ASN A 208 -9.64 12.76 0.14
C ASN A 208 -10.21 13.73 -0.90
N ARG A 209 -9.98 13.45 -2.16
CA ARG A 209 -10.51 14.25 -3.26
C ARG A 209 -12.05 14.15 -3.31
N ALA A 210 -12.61 12.96 -3.26
CA ALA A 210 -14.06 12.74 -3.27
C ALA A 210 -14.75 13.46 -2.11
N PHE A 211 -14.17 13.40 -0.91
CA PHE A 211 -14.67 14.11 0.26
C PHE A 211 -14.71 15.63 0.04
N ASN A 212 -13.62 16.23 -0.41
CA ASN A 212 -13.54 17.67 -0.64
C ASN A 212 -14.46 18.11 -1.80
N ASP A 213 -14.50 17.37 -2.90
CA ASP A 213 -15.32 17.71 -4.07
C ASP A 213 -16.82 17.62 -3.76
N ALA A 214 -17.25 16.59 -3.01
CA ALA A 214 -18.61 16.46 -2.54
C ALA A 214 -18.99 17.59 -1.55
N GLY A 215 -18.07 17.98 -0.67
CA GLY A 215 -18.24 19.12 0.23
C GLY A 215 -18.40 20.44 -0.54
N ILE A 216 -17.56 20.71 -1.54
CA ILE A 216 -17.65 21.89 -2.42
C ILE A 216 -19.00 21.91 -3.12
N TRP A 217 -19.40 20.81 -3.72
CA TRP A 217 -20.69 20.69 -4.40
C TRP A 217 -21.85 21.02 -3.44
N ARG A 218 -21.83 20.47 -2.24
CA ARG A 218 -22.85 20.72 -1.21
C ARG A 218 -22.91 22.18 -0.78
N MET A 219 -21.75 22.81 -0.57
CA MET A 219 -21.65 24.24 -0.24
C MET A 219 -22.19 25.12 -1.38
N GLY A 220 -21.86 24.80 -2.63
CA GLY A 220 -22.35 25.52 -3.81
C GLY A 220 -23.87 25.52 -3.94
N GLN A 221 -24.54 24.43 -3.55
CA GLN A 221 -26.02 24.38 -3.51
C GLN A 221 -26.65 25.37 -2.50
N SER A 222 -25.89 25.76 -1.50
CA SER A 222 -26.28 26.77 -0.52
C SER A 222 -25.69 28.15 -0.84
N SER A 223 -25.24 28.37 -2.09
CA SER A 223 -24.61 29.62 -2.57
C SER A 223 -23.35 30.01 -1.77
N ILE A 224 -22.68 29.06 -1.16
CA ILE A 224 -21.40 29.27 -0.48
C ILE A 224 -20.28 28.88 -1.45
N HIS A 225 -19.57 29.89 -1.94
CA HIS A 225 -18.50 29.76 -2.93
C HIS A 225 -17.11 30.05 -2.38
N LEU A 226 -16.99 30.35 -1.09
CA LEU A 226 -15.72 30.53 -0.40
C LEU A 226 -15.45 29.39 0.56
N VAL A 227 -14.22 28.91 0.54
CA VAL A 227 -13.75 27.84 1.42
C VAL A 227 -12.41 28.23 2.03
N THR A 228 -12.07 27.66 3.18
CA THR A 228 -10.72 27.80 3.75
C THR A 228 -10.06 26.42 3.86
N VAL A 229 -8.73 26.42 3.72
CA VAL A 229 -7.92 25.19 3.79
C VAL A 229 -7.57 24.88 5.24
N VAL A 230 -7.97 23.70 5.70
CA VAL A 230 -7.57 23.16 7.02
C VAL A 230 -6.55 22.04 6.81
N ARG A 231 -5.40 22.15 7.45
CA ARG A 231 -4.31 21.18 7.40
C ARG A 231 -4.14 20.38 8.69
N GLY A 232 -3.51 19.22 8.63
CA GLY A 232 -3.00 18.52 9.80
C GLY A 232 -1.62 19.04 10.22
N LEU A 233 -1.24 18.85 11.49
CA LEU A 233 0.03 19.32 12.07
C LEU A 233 1.28 18.80 11.30
N ASP A 234 1.25 17.56 10.82
CA ASP A 234 2.35 16.93 10.06
C ASP A 234 2.15 17.06 8.54
N SER A 235 1.53 18.14 8.07
CA SER A 235 1.35 18.37 6.63
C SER A 235 2.67 18.77 5.96
N CYS A 236 2.77 18.47 4.65
CA CYS A 236 3.94 18.86 3.88
C CYS A 236 3.94 20.37 3.58
N ARG A 237 5.12 20.89 3.18
CA ARG A 237 5.30 22.31 2.86
C ARG A 237 4.26 22.83 1.87
N LYS A 238 4.00 22.13 0.76
CA LYS A 238 3.00 22.53 -0.24
C LYS A 238 1.59 22.73 0.32
N CYS A 239 1.23 21.94 1.34
CA CYS A 239 -0.06 22.08 2.01
C CYS A 239 -0.04 23.18 3.07
N ALA A 240 1.09 23.41 3.73
CA ALA A 240 1.26 24.50 4.69
C ALA A 240 1.14 25.87 3.99
N ASP A 241 1.67 26.03 2.79
CA ASP A 241 1.59 27.28 2.01
C ASP A 241 0.13 27.70 1.71
N TRP A 242 -0.80 26.77 1.70
CA TRP A 242 -2.23 27.02 1.47
C TRP A 242 -3.09 26.98 2.74
N ALA A 243 -2.54 26.61 3.88
CA ALA A 243 -3.28 26.50 5.13
C ALA A 243 -3.82 27.87 5.56
N GLY A 244 -5.06 27.91 6.01
CA GLY A 244 -5.75 29.16 6.43
C GLY A 244 -6.15 30.08 5.28
N ASN A 245 -5.67 29.87 4.05
CA ASN A 245 -6.05 30.69 2.91
C ASN A 245 -7.53 30.48 2.55
N ILE A 246 -8.15 31.57 2.11
CA ILE A 246 -9.53 31.58 1.60
C ILE A 246 -9.46 31.43 0.09
N LEU A 247 -10.14 30.40 -0.42
CA LEU A 247 -10.18 30.05 -1.84
C LEU A 247 -11.62 30.16 -2.37
N SER A 248 -11.76 30.50 -3.65
CA SER A 248 -13.05 30.46 -4.34
C SER A 248 -13.28 29.12 -5.04
N THR A 249 -14.54 28.71 -5.13
CA THR A 249 -14.98 27.49 -5.83
C THR A 249 -15.75 27.79 -7.12
N ASP A 250 -16.02 29.06 -7.41
CA ASP A 250 -16.81 29.55 -8.56
C ASP A 250 -15.96 30.29 -9.60
N GLY A 251 -14.63 30.26 -9.47
CA GLY A 251 -13.72 30.94 -10.37
C GLY A 251 -13.46 32.42 -10.02
N THR A 252 -13.98 32.95 -8.90
CA THR A 252 -13.68 34.29 -8.42
C THR A 252 -12.14 34.43 -8.21
N PRO A 253 -11.47 35.38 -8.89
CA PRO A 253 -10.00 35.48 -8.83
C PRO A 253 -9.50 36.02 -7.50
N ALA A 254 -8.19 35.88 -7.26
CA ALA A 254 -7.50 36.40 -6.09
C ALA A 254 -7.71 37.92 -5.93
N GLY A 255 -7.72 38.39 -4.70
CA GLY A 255 -7.80 39.78 -4.34
C GLY A 255 -8.78 40.08 -3.19
N PRO A 256 -8.85 41.35 -2.75
CA PRO A 256 -9.78 41.76 -1.71
C PRO A 256 -11.22 41.75 -2.23
N ARG A 257 -12.14 41.26 -1.42
CA ARG A 257 -13.57 41.24 -1.69
C ARG A 257 -14.34 41.82 -0.50
N THR A 258 -15.19 42.78 -0.76
CA THR A 258 -16.14 43.30 0.24
C THR A 258 -17.43 42.50 0.11
N LEU A 259 -17.77 41.74 1.14
CA LEU A 259 -18.87 40.80 1.16
C LEU A 259 -19.80 41.14 2.37
N PRO A 260 -21.10 40.85 2.28
CA PRO A 260 -21.96 40.98 3.44
C PRO A 260 -21.53 39.99 4.53
N HIS A 261 -21.54 40.43 5.77
CA HIS A 261 -21.35 39.56 6.93
C HIS A 261 -22.46 38.51 6.96
N ALA A 262 -22.12 37.25 7.24
CA ALA A 262 -23.08 36.15 7.13
C ALA A 262 -24.35 36.30 8.01
N THR A 263 -24.31 37.07 9.11
CA THR A 263 -25.41 37.18 10.07
C THR A 263 -25.69 38.60 10.57
N ARG A 264 -24.89 39.58 10.17
CA ARG A 264 -25.04 40.99 10.63
C ARG A 264 -25.20 41.90 9.42
N ASP A 265 -25.88 43.01 9.61
CA ASP A 265 -25.99 44.07 8.59
C ASP A 265 -24.73 44.95 8.55
N GLN A 266 -23.64 44.35 8.07
CA GLN A 266 -22.34 45.01 7.86
C GLN A 266 -21.56 44.34 6.74
N ALA A 267 -20.65 45.06 6.14
CA ALA A 267 -19.74 44.54 5.15
C ALA A 267 -18.42 44.09 5.81
N VAL A 268 -17.83 43.02 5.28
CA VAL A 268 -16.54 42.47 5.70
C VAL A 268 -15.64 42.37 4.49
N THR A 269 -14.41 42.87 4.59
CA THR A 269 -13.38 42.67 3.54
C THR A 269 -12.66 41.37 3.78
N VAL A 270 -12.68 40.50 2.78
CA VAL A 270 -12.06 39.17 2.77
C VAL A 270 -10.99 39.15 1.70
N GLN A 271 -9.81 38.65 2.04
CA GLN A 271 -8.72 38.42 1.08
C GLN A 271 -8.85 37.02 0.49
N VAL A 272 -9.25 36.91 -0.77
CA VAL A 272 -9.26 35.65 -1.53
C VAL A 272 -7.87 35.40 -2.08
N ALA A 273 -7.27 34.25 -1.78
CA ALA A 273 -5.91 33.90 -2.21
C ALA A 273 -5.87 33.33 -3.63
N GLY A 274 -7.00 32.84 -4.13
CA GLY A 274 -7.13 32.24 -5.46
C GLY A 274 -8.29 31.27 -5.52
N THR A 275 -8.32 30.47 -6.58
CA THR A 275 -9.32 29.40 -6.76
C THR A 275 -8.80 28.07 -6.19
N VAL A 276 -9.71 27.13 -5.92
CA VAL A 276 -9.34 25.75 -5.56
C VAL A 276 -8.54 25.07 -6.67
N GLU A 277 -8.85 25.37 -7.94
CA GLU A 277 -8.15 24.84 -9.10
C GLU A 277 -6.69 25.36 -9.17
N GLU A 278 -6.48 26.64 -8.93
CA GLU A 278 -5.14 27.25 -8.85
C GLU A 278 -4.32 26.64 -7.71
N ALA A 279 -4.92 26.46 -6.54
CA ALA A 279 -4.26 25.80 -5.42
C ALA A 279 -3.86 24.37 -5.76
N ARG A 280 -4.73 23.61 -6.45
CA ARG A 280 -4.44 22.25 -6.94
C ARG A 280 -3.32 22.24 -7.98
N ALA A 281 -3.32 23.18 -8.91
CA ALA A 281 -2.26 23.33 -9.91
C ALA A 281 -0.91 23.66 -9.25
N ALA A 282 -0.90 24.45 -8.19
CA ALA A 282 0.27 24.75 -7.37
C ALA A 282 0.72 23.61 -6.45
N GLY A 283 -0.03 22.49 -6.43
CA GLY A 283 0.35 21.26 -5.73
C GLY A 283 -0.37 21.00 -4.41
N TRP A 284 -1.35 21.80 -4.04
CA TRP A 284 -2.28 21.42 -2.96
C TRP A 284 -3.11 20.19 -3.37
N GLY A 285 -3.48 19.35 -2.40
CA GLY A 285 -4.24 18.14 -2.73
C GLY A 285 -3.45 17.05 -3.46
N HIS A 286 -2.11 17.09 -3.40
CA HIS A 286 -1.19 16.12 -4.01
C HIS A 286 -1.41 14.68 -3.49
N PRO A 287 -0.79 13.65 -4.09
CA PRO A 287 -0.85 12.28 -3.58
C PRO A 287 -0.50 12.18 -2.10
N ASN A 288 -1.34 11.46 -1.34
CA ASN A 288 -1.28 11.34 0.13
C ASN A 288 -1.66 12.59 0.95
N CYS A 289 -2.13 13.66 0.33
CA CYS A 289 -2.64 14.83 1.04
C CYS A 289 -3.79 14.45 1.98
N ARG A 290 -3.89 15.14 3.13
CA ARG A 290 -4.94 14.96 4.15
C ARG A 290 -5.70 16.25 4.47
N CYS A 291 -5.37 17.34 3.77
CA CYS A 291 -6.00 18.63 3.99
C CYS A 291 -7.46 18.61 3.58
N ARG A 292 -8.26 19.42 4.27
CA ARG A 292 -9.70 19.52 4.07
C ARG A 292 -10.06 20.94 3.64
N LEU A 293 -11.15 21.06 2.92
CA LEU A 293 -11.83 22.33 2.66
C LEU A 293 -13.05 22.43 3.56
N VAL A 294 -13.21 23.56 4.20
CA VAL A 294 -14.39 23.89 5.01
C VAL A 294 -15.02 25.17 4.50
N ALA A 295 -16.34 25.33 4.67
CA ALA A 295 -17.04 26.53 4.26
C ALA A 295 -16.45 27.76 4.94
N TYR A 296 -16.25 28.83 4.18
CA TYR A 296 -15.93 30.13 4.72
C TYR A 296 -17.13 31.05 4.67
N SER A 297 -17.59 31.48 5.83
CA SER A 297 -18.68 32.44 6.01
C SER A 297 -18.11 33.76 6.49
N PRO A 298 -18.22 34.86 5.69
CA PRO A 298 -17.64 36.16 6.03
C PRO A 298 -18.06 36.65 7.42
N GLY A 299 -17.07 36.96 8.24
CA GLY A 299 -17.25 37.46 9.61
C GLY A 299 -17.59 36.40 10.67
N LEU A 300 -17.81 35.13 10.30
CA LEU A 300 -18.04 34.02 11.23
C LEU A 300 -16.93 33.00 11.25
N THR A 301 -16.43 32.60 10.07
CA THR A 301 -15.37 31.62 9.99
C THR A 301 -14.01 32.27 10.30
N VAL A 302 -13.32 31.74 11.30
CA VAL A 302 -11.95 32.05 11.60
C VAL A 302 -11.07 31.02 10.87
N PRO A 303 -10.29 31.42 9.84
CA PRO A 303 -9.37 30.53 9.19
C PRO A 303 -8.32 30.00 10.17
N GLN A 304 -7.74 28.83 9.86
CA GLN A 304 -6.64 28.28 10.65
C GLN A 304 -5.45 29.26 10.63
N ASP A 305 -5.00 29.70 11.79
CA ASP A 305 -3.91 30.67 11.95
C ASP A 305 -2.53 30.02 12.09
N ASP A 306 -2.47 28.78 12.59
CA ASP A 306 -1.22 28.01 12.63
C ASP A 306 -0.92 27.42 11.26
N THR A 307 -0.20 28.20 10.46
CA THR A 307 0.23 27.83 9.10
C THR A 307 1.72 27.51 9.02
N THR A 308 2.46 27.58 10.15
CA THR A 308 3.88 27.33 10.21
C THR A 308 4.20 25.91 9.73
N TYR A 309 5.07 25.81 8.73
CA TYR A 309 5.56 24.51 8.28
C TYR A 309 6.51 23.92 9.30
N ASP A 310 6.23 22.68 9.67
CA ASP A 310 7.07 21.90 10.58
C ASP A 310 7.80 20.80 9.79
N GLU A 311 9.08 21.05 9.47
CA GLU A 311 9.94 20.15 8.71
C GLU A 311 10.24 18.87 9.51
N ASP A 312 10.43 18.99 10.82
CA ASP A 312 10.73 17.86 11.68
C ASP A 312 9.52 16.91 11.77
N ALA A 313 8.31 17.44 11.91
CA ALA A 313 7.09 16.60 11.90
C ALA A 313 6.87 15.90 10.56
N GLU A 314 7.19 16.54 9.41
CA GLU A 314 7.13 15.89 8.10
C GLU A 314 8.17 14.78 7.99
N LYS A 315 9.43 15.03 8.41
CA LYS A 315 10.51 14.05 8.42
C LYS A 315 10.22 12.87 9.33
N GLU A 316 9.79 13.11 10.55
CA GLU A 316 9.41 12.03 11.49
C GLU A 316 8.31 11.13 10.91
N ARG A 317 7.33 11.71 10.21
CA ARG A 317 6.32 10.91 9.51
C ARG A 317 6.94 10.03 8.43
N ALA A 318 7.90 10.55 7.67
CA ALA A 318 8.60 9.79 6.63
C ALA A 318 9.45 8.66 7.23
N ASP A 319 10.16 8.94 8.31
CA ASP A 319 11.01 7.99 9.05
C ASP A 319 10.17 6.86 9.67
N GLN A 320 9.04 7.20 10.31
CA GLN A 320 8.11 6.17 10.81
C GLN A 320 7.65 5.22 9.70
N ARG A 321 7.35 5.76 8.50
CA ARG A 321 6.97 4.93 7.35
C ARG A 321 8.12 4.07 6.83
N ALA A 322 9.37 4.53 6.94
CA ALA A 322 10.54 3.74 6.60
C ALA A 322 10.70 2.55 7.56
N LEU A 323 10.62 2.78 8.85
CA LEU A 323 10.67 1.72 9.88
C LEU A 323 9.53 0.70 9.74
N GLU A 324 8.29 1.13 9.45
CA GLU A 324 7.17 0.22 9.17
C GLU A 324 7.46 -0.70 7.98
N ARG A 325 8.07 -0.17 6.91
CA ARG A 325 8.47 -0.96 5.73
C ARG A 325 9.59 -1.95 6.07
N GLU A 326 10.56 -1.53 6.86
CA GLU A 326 11.69 -2.38 7.28
C GLU A 326 11.21 -3.55 8.12
N ILE A 327 10.34 -3.33 9.11
CA ILE A 327 9.73 -4.40 9.91
C ILE A 327 9.00 -5.40 9.00
N ARG A 328 8.22 -4.93 8.02
CA ARG A 328 7.54 -5.83 7.08
C ARG A 328 8.52 -6.62 6.22
N ALA A 329 9.57 -5.98 5.72
CA ALA A 329 10.61 -6.66 4.94
C ALA A 329 11.34 -7.72 5.77
N ALA A 330 11.67 -7.42 7.03
CA ALA A 330 12.26 -8.38 7.96
C ALA A 330 11.34 -9.58 8.22
N LYS A 331 10.04 -9.34 8.47
CA LYS A 331 9.04 -10.41 8.63
C LYS A 331 8.86 -11.24 7.36
N ARG A 332 8.91 -10.64 6.17
CA ARG A 332 8.89 -11.40 4.91
C ARG A 332 10.14 -12.28 4.76
N ARG A 333 11.33 -11.79 5.15
CA ARG A 333 12.56 -12.60 5.17
C ARG A 333 12.41 -13.79 6.11
N GLU A 334 11.85 -13.59 7.30
CA GLU A 334 11.60 -14.66 8.25
C GLU A 334 10.60 -15.69 7.68
N ALA A 335 9.48 -15.22 7.13
CA ALA A 335 8.44 -16.06 6.53
C ALA A 335 8.91 -16.83 5.30
N SER A 336 9.87 -16.31 4.54
CA SER A 336 10.45 -16.94 3.32
C SER A 336 11.78 -17.61 3.55
N ALA A 337 12.23 -17.78 4.80
CA ALA A 337 13.51 -18.42 5.11
C ALA A 337 13.52 -19.90 4.69
N MET A 338 14.53 -20.29 3.92
CA MET A 338 14.68 -21.64 3.37
C MET A 338 15.42 -22.59 4.31
N THR A 339 16.19 -22.06 5.24
CA THR A 339 16.92 -22.83 6.26
C THR A 339 16.59 -22.34 7.67
N ASP A 340 16.81 -23.22 8.68
CA ASP A 340 16.59 -22.81 10.08
C ASP A 340 17.61 -21.76 10.55
N THR A 341 18.80 -21.74 9.98
CA THR A 341 19.80 -20.71 10.23
C THR A 341 19.34 -19.35 9.71
N ASP A 342 18.84 -19.28 8.47
CA ASP A 342 18.31 -18.04 7.88
C ASP A 342 17.09 -17.55 8.65
N ARG A 343 16.24 -18.49 9.10
CA ARG A 343 15.06 -18.13 9.90
C ARG A 343 15.45 -17.51 11.25
N ARG A 344 16.42 -18.08 11.96
CA ARG A 344 16.93 -17.53 13.22
C ARG A 344 17.53 -16.15 13.02
N LYS A 345 18.32 -15.95 11.97
CA LYS A 345 18.87 -14.65 11.61
C LYS A 345 17.77 -13.63 11.30
N ALA A 346 16.82 -13.99 10.45
CA ALA A 346 15.70 -13.11 10.11
C ALA A 346 14.82 -12.77 11.30
N ALA A 347 14.63 -13.72 12.25
CA ALA A 347 13.93 -13.44 13.51
C ALA A 347 14.71 -12.44 14.41
N GLN A 348 16.04 -12.43 14.35
CA GLN A 348 16.86 -11.39 15.00
C GLN A 348 16.65 -10.04 14.32
N ASP A 349 16.67 -9.99 12.99
CA ASP A 349 16.41 -8.76 12.22
C ASP A 349 15.03 -8.17 12.55
N VAL A 350 13.98 -9.01 12.67
CA VAL A 350 12.63 -8.56 13.09
C VAL A 350 12.67 -7.91 14.46
N ARG A 351 13.36 -8.52 15.44
CA ARG A 351 13.48 -7.96 16.80
C ARG A 351 14.24 -6.63 16.80
N ALA A 352 15.31 -6.53 16.02
CA ALA A 352 16.10 -5.31 15.86
C ALA A 352 15.24 -4.18 15.26
N ALA A 353 14.60 -4.41 14.11
CA ALA A 353 13.75 -3.41 13.47
C ALA A 353 12.56 -2.97 14.37
N GLN A 354 12.02 -3.89 15.19
CA GLN A 354 10.99 -3.54 16.16
C GLN A 354 11.55 -2.75 17.35
N ALA A 355 12.81 -2.95 17.73
CA ALA A 355 13.49 -2.13 18.74
C ALA A 355 13.70 -0.71 18.22
N ASP A 356 14.19 -0.55 17.00
CA ASP A 356 14.38 0.76 16.36
C ASP A 356 13.06 1.55 16.30
N MET A 357 11.95 0.87 15.98
CA MET A 357 10.62 1.50 16.02
C MET A 357 10.22 1.93 17.44
N ARG A 358 10.51 1.12 18.48
CA ARG A 358 10.19 1.52 19.87
C ARG A 358 11.00 2.74 20.29
N ASP A 359 12.28 2.77 19.96
CA ASP A 359 13.17 3.88 20.28
C ASP A 359 12.75 5.16 19.54
N PHE A 360 12.35 5.02 18.26
CA PHE A 360 11.79 6.12 17.49
C PHE A 360 10.52 6.69 18.13
N ILE A 361 9.56 5.84 18.49
CA ILE A 361 8.31 6.26 19.15
C ILE A 361 8.59 6.91 20.52
N GLY A 362 9.55 6.35 21.30
CA GLY A 362 9.95 6.93 22.58
C GLY A 362 10.53 8.34 22.47
N ARG A 363 11.30 8.62 21.41
CA ARG A 363 11.90 9.94 21.18
C ARG A 363 10.91 10.96 20.61
N THR A 364 9.99 10.54 19.74
CA THR A 364 9.12 11.45 18.98
C THR A 364 7.73 11.61 19.58
N GLY A 365 7.32 10.75 20.51
CA GLY A 365 5.96 10.72 21.06
C GLY A 365 4.88 10.33 20.05
N ARG A 366 5.24 9.89 18.84
CA ARG A 366 4.27 9.53 17.80
C ARG A 366 3.54 8.24 18.12
N ASN A 367 2.33 8.11 17.62
CA ASN A 367 1.55 6.89 17.80
C ASN A 367 2.04 5.77 16.86
N ARG A 368 2.39 4.61 17.42
CA ARG A 368 2.75 3.42 16.66
C ARG A 368 1.55 2.87 15.88
N GLN A 369 1.76 2.56 14.61
CA GLN A 369 0.75 2.01 13.71
C GLN A 369 0.98 0.50 13.51
N SER A 370 0.84 -0.30 14.58
CA SER A 370 1.20 -1.74 14.58
C SER A 370 0.58 -2.55 13.45
N TYR A 371 -0.64 -2.22 13.02
CA TYR A 371 -1.30 -2.88 11.89
C TYR A 371 -0.53 -2.73 10.56
N ARG A 372 0.34 -1.72 10.43
CA ARG A 372 1.20 -1.51 9.26
C ARG A 372 2.44 -2.38 9.25
N GLU A 373 2.78 -2.94 10.39
CA GLU A 373 3.94 -3.79 10.59
C GLU A 373 3.60 -5.28 10.42
N GLN A 374 2.30 -5.63 10.39
CA GLN A 374 1.87 -7.02 10.29
C GLN A 374 1.90 -7.49 8.83
N LEU A 375 2.24 -8.77 8.65
CA LEU A 375 1.91 -9.51 7.44
C LEU A 375 0.48 -10.03 7.59
N GLY A 376 -0.29 -9.95 6.52
CA GLY A 376 -1.65 -10.44 6.48
C GLY A 376 -1.82 -11.48 5.36
N PHE A 377 -2.98 -12.12 5.36
CA PHE A 377 -3.38 -13.06 4.31
C PHE A 377 -4.82 -12.75 3.90
N ALA A 378 -5.09 -12.90 2.61
CA ALA A 378 -6.38 -12.55 2.02
C ALA A 378 -7.57 -13.34 2.61
N ASP A 379 -7.32 -14.47 3.26
CA ASP A 379 -8.31 -15.34 3.91
C ASP A 379 -8.58 -15.03 5.39
N GLY A 380 -8.07 -13.91 5.90
CA GLY A 380 -8.28 -13.47 7.28
C GLY A 380 -7.49 -14.23 8.33
N ARG A 381 -6.66 -15.21 7.94
CA ARG A 381 -5.73 -15.85 8.87
C ARG A 381 -4.68 -14.85 9.35
N GLY A 382 -4.36 -14.89 10.63
CA GLY A 382 -3.31 -14.04 11.21
C GLY A 382 -1.94 -14.30 10.60
N PRO A 383 -0.91 -13.50 10.97
CA PRO A 383 0.45 -13.68 10.46
C PRO A 383 0.91 -15.11 10.74
N LEU A 384 1.13 -15.85 9.68
CA LEU A 384 1.67 -17.20 9.79
C LEU A 384 3.16 -17.09 10.15
N SER A 385 3.50 -17.57 11.34
CA SER A 385 4.75 -18.31 11.45
C SER A 385 4.62 -19.49 10.50
N LEU A 386 5.43 -19.56 9.45
CA LEU A 386 5.57 -20.78 8.64
C LEU A 386 6.13 -21.87 9.54
N ARG A 387 5.31 -22.43 10.39
CA ARG A 387 5.60 -23.72 10.99
C ARG A 387 5.50 -24.70 9.83
N LEU A 388 6.66 -25.13 9.35
CA LEU A 388 6.79 -26.31 8.52
C LEU A 388 6.23 -27.47 9.36
N ALA A 389 4.92 -27.66 9.33
CA ALA A 389 4.32 -28.88 9.83
C ALA A 389 4.93 -30.02 8.98
N GLY A 390 5.88 -30.76 9.56
CA GLY A 390 6.38 -32.00 8.98
C GLY A 390 7.88 -32.17 8.75
N VAL A 391 8.77 -31.27 9.20
CA VAL A 391 10.22 -31.46 8.99
C VAL A 391 11.02 -31.73 10.28
N SER A 392 10.38 -31.75 11.44
CA SER A 392 11.07 -31.88 12.72
C SER A 392 11.21 -33.34 13.24
N ARG A 393 10.99 -34.36 12.44
CA ARG A 393 11.05 -35.78 12.91
C ARG A 393 11.76 -36.76 11.98
N ALA A 394 12.81 -36.37 11.32
CA ALA A 394 13.59 -37.32 10.51
C ALA A 394 15.12 -37.21 10.65
N VAL A 395 15.64 -36.63 11.74
CA VAL A 395 17.08 -36.67 12.03
C VAL A 395 17.31 -36.89 13.54
N THR A 396 16.77 -37.93 14.10
CA THR A 396 17.31 -38.57 15.33
C THR A 396 16.93 -40.04 15.31
N GLY A 397 17.59 -40.77 14.48
CA GLY A 397 17.67 -42.22 14.52
C GLY A 397 19.13 -42.59 14.42
N SER A 398 19.88 -42.57 15.51
CA SER A 398 21.12 -43.27 15.64
C SER A 398 20.84 -44.74 15.78
N PRO A 399 21.52 -45.64 15.07
CA PRO A 399 21.49 -47.06 15.36
C PRO A 399 22.45 -47.34 16.52
N THR A 400 21.98 -48.06 17.50
CA THR A 400 22.79 -48.94 18.32
C THR A 400 22.97 -50.28 17.64
#